data_9e4d1c02b91ee590d6f124ec876290b3
#
_entry.id   9e4d1c02b91ee590d6f124ec876290b3
#
_cell.length_a   1.000
_cell.length_b   1.000
_cell.length_c   1.000
_cell.angle_alpha   90.00
_cell.angle_beta   90.00
_cell.angle_gamma   90.00
#
_symmetry.space_group_name_H-M   'P 1'
#
loop_
_entity.id
_entity.type
_entity.pdbx_description
1 polymer ?
#
loop_
_entity_poly.entity_id
_entity_poly.type
_entity_poly.pdbx_seq_one_letter_code
_entity_poly.pdbx_strand_id
1 'polypeptide(L)'
;MPSRRQRQMCIRDRYTAGGIVEKRFTQRVENPNPATLIGKGKMSEILSFIKINKIKTIIFDDELTPAQEKNISKILNIKVLDRTNLILDIFAQRAKTSYARTQVELAQCQYLLPRLKGMWTHLERQKGGIGMRGPGETEIETDRRIVRDKISLLKSKIKTIDKQMSVQRGNRGKFIRVALVGYTNVGKSTLM
;
A
#
# COMPACT_ATOMS: atom_id res chain seq x y z
N MET A 1 -8.96 -4.43 -18.48
CA MET A 1 -9.20 -5.59 -17.59
C MET A 1 -7.87 -6.26 -17.26
N PRO A 2 -7.56 -6.60 -16.01
CA PRO A 2 -6.34 -7.33 -15.69
C PRO A 2 -6.40 -8.71 -16.35
N SER A 3 -5.31 -9.10 -17.00
CA SER A 3 -5.21 -10.38 -17.69
C SER A 3 -5.37 -11.56 -16.71
N ARG A 4 -5.72 -12.76 -17.23
CA ARG A 4 -5.85 -13.98 -16.40
C ARG A 4 -4.59 -14.27 -15.56
N ARG A 5 -3.40 -13.89 -16.05
CA ARG A 5 -2.10 -14.00 -15.34
C ARG A 5 -1.96 -12.99 -14.19
N GLN A 6 -2.45 -11.75 -14.34
CA GLN A 6 -2.45 -10.76 -13.27
C GLN A 6 -3.36 -11.18 -12.11
N ARG A 7 -4.54 -11.80 -12.42
CA ARG A 7 -5.43 -12.35 -11.39
C ARG A 7 -4.80 -13.51 -10.60
N GLN A 8 -4.01 -14.37 -11.23
CA GLN A 8 -3.30 -15.46 -10.53
C GLN A 8 -2.17 -14.95 -9.63
N MET A 9 -1.45 -13.90 -10.03
CA MET A 9 -0.45 -13.26 -9.16
C MET A 9 -1.08 -12.73 -7.87
N CYS A 10 -2.18 -11.98 -7.95
CA CYS A 10 -2.84 -11.41 -6.78
C CYS A 10 -3.39 -12.47 -5.79
N ILE A 11 -3.77 -13.66 -6.24
CA ILE A 11 -4.18 -14.76 -5.36
C ILE A 11 -2.98 -15.30 -4.58
N ARG A 12 -1.83 -15.52 -5.22
CA ARG A 12 -0.60 -15.95 -4.56
C ARG A 12 -0.08 -14.91 -3.57
N ASP A 13 -0.21 -13.63 -3.87
CA ASP A 13 0.28 -12.55 -3.03
C ASP A 13 -0.43 -12.51 -1.67
N ARG A 14 -1.71 -12.85 -1.59
CA ARG A 14 -2.48 -12.94 -0.34
C ARG A 14 -1.97 -14.05 0.58
N TYR A 15 -1.69 -15.23 0.04
CA TYR A 15 -1.07 -16.33 0.80
C TYR A 15 0.36 -15.97 1.22
N THR A 16 1.08 -15.24 0.39
CA THR A 16 2.44 -14.77 0.69
C THR A 16 2.46 -13.75 1.84
N ALA A 17 1.39 -12.97 2.01
CA ALA A 17 1.20 -12.07 3.15
C ALA A 17 0.65 -12.77 4.41
N GLY A 18 0.52 -14.11 4.39
CA GLY A 18 0.02 -14.90 5.53
C GLY A 18 -1.49 -14.83 5.75
N GLY A 19 -2.25 -14.36 4.76
CA GLY A 19 -3.71 -14.25 4.84
C GLY A 19 -4.43 -15.49 4.30
N ILE A 20 -5.43 -15.97 5.03
CA ILE A 20 -6.38 -17.00 4.56
C ILE A 20 -7.56 -16.30 3.90
N VAL A 21 -7.90 -16.68 2.67
CA VAL A 21 -9.00 -16.10 1.92
C VAL A 21 -10.26 -16.92 2.15
N GLU A 22 -11.21 -16.37 2.90
CA GLU A 22 -12.50 -17.02 3.20
C GLU A 22 -13.45 -16.98 2.00
N LYS A 23 -13.60 -15.81 1.37
CA LYS A 23 -14.49 -15.63 0.22
C LYS A 23 -13.95 -14.60 -0.74
N ARG A 24 -14.23 -14.80 -2.01
CA ARG A 24 -13.95 -13.84 -3.08
C ARG A 24 -15.24 -13.27 -3.62
N PHE A 25 -15.32 -11.94 -3.69
CA PHE A 25 -16.39 -11.21 -4.34
C PHE A 25 -15.88 -10.68 -5.68
N THR A 26 -16.67 -10.86 -6.72
CA THR A 26 -16.38 -10.31 -8.05
C THR A 26 -17.55 -9.45 -8.48
N GLN A 27 -17.23 -8.30 -9.06
CA GLN A 27 -18.20 -7.41 -9.67
C GLN A 27 -17.63 -6.87 -10.98
N ARG A 28 -18.44 -6.88 -12.02
CA ARG A 28 -18.11 -6.18 -13.26
C ARG A 28 -18.63 -4.75 -13.12
N VAL A 29 -17.75 -3.78 -13.14
CA VAL A 29 -18.09 -2.37 -12.98
C VAL A 29 -17.63 -1.65 -14.24
N GLU A 30 -18.57 -1.06 -14.96
CA GLU A 30 -18.25 -0.21 -16.12
C GLU A 30 -17.87 1.19 -15.67
N ASN A 31 -18.63 1.74 -14.72
CA ASN A 31 -18.34 3.03 -14.10
C ASN A 31 -18.12 2.83 -12.59
N PRO A 32 -16.88 2.87 -12.09
CA PRO A 32 -16.58 2.74 -10.67
C PRO A 32 -17.23 3.86 -9.86
N ASN A 33 -17.84 3.51 -8.73
CA ASN A 33 -18.40 4.52 -7.83
C ASN A 33 -17.27 5.39 -7.25
N PRO A 34 -17.31 6.71 -7.42
CA PRO A 34 -16.25 7.59 -6.93
C PRO A 34 -16.09 7.56 -5.41
N ALA A 35 -17.13 7.23 -4.65
CA ALA A 35 -17.10 7.20 -3.19
C ALA A 35 -16.64 5.85 -2.61
N THR A 36 -16.97 4.71 -3.25
CA THR A 36 -16.78 3.37 -2.66
C THR A 36 -16.24 2.33 -3.62
N LEU A 37 -15.88 2.71 -4.86
CA LEU A 37 -15.45 1.84 -5.96
C LEU A 37 -16.56 0.88 -6.42
N ILE A 38 -17.25 0.21 -5.51
CA ILE A 38 -18.32 -0.78 -5.75
C ILE A 38 -19.70 -0.20 -5.44
N GLY A 39 -20.75 -0.78 -6.02
CA GLY A 39 -22.14 -0.36 -5.83
C GLY A 39 -22.69 -0.71 -4.42
N LYS A 40 -23.76 0.00 -4.01
CA LYS A 40 -24.40 -0.16 -2.69
C LYS A 40 -24.86 -1.61 -2.44
N GLY A 41 -25.45 -2.29 -3.42
CA GLY A 41 -25.92 -3.67 -3.29
C GLY A 41 -24.79 -4.65 -2.97
N LYS A 42 -23.66 -4.53 -3.71
CA LYS A 42 -22.48 -5.37 -3.45
C LYS A 42 -21.86 -5.05 -2.08
N MET A 43 -21.86 -3.79 -1.67
CA MET A 43 -21.41 -3.38 -0.34
C MET A 43 -22.25 -4.01 0.77
N SER A 44 -23.58 -4.07 0.63
CA SER A 44 -24.48 -4.71 1.58
C SER A 44 -24.26 -6.23 1.66
N GLU A 45 -24.03 -6.89 0.52
CA GLU A 45 -23.68 -8.32 0.47
C GLU A 45 -22.39 -8.61 1.25
N ILE A 46 -21.37 -7.80 1.02
CA ILE A 46 -20.07 -7.90 1.70
C ILE A 46 -20.24 -7.66 3.20
N LEU A 47 -21.00 -6.64 3.61
CA LEU A 47 -21.25 -6.32 5.01
C LEU A 47 -21.93 -7.46 5.74
N SER A 48 -22.94 -8.09 5.13
CA SER A 48 -23.64 -9.25 5.69
C SER A 48 -22.67 -10.43 5.88
N PHE A 49 -21.82 -10.71 4.90
CA PHE A 49 -20.84 -11.78 5.00
C PHE A 49 -19.79 -11.52 6.09
N ILE A 50 -19.31 -10.27 6.21
CA ILE A 50 -18.35 -9.86 7.25
C ILE A 50 -18.92 -10.11 8.65
N LYS A 51 -20.18 -9.73 8.88
CA LYS A 51 -20.82 -9.90 10.19
C LYS A 51 -21.00 -11.37 10.57
N ILE A 52 -21.44 -12.22 9.62
CA ILE A 52 -21.68 -13.65 9.85
C ILE A 52 -20.36 -14.38 10.15
N ASN A 53 -19.31 -14.11 9.37
CA ASN A 53 -18.05 -14.85 9.43
C ASN A 53 -16.98 -14.14 10.28
N LYS A 54 -17.29 -13.04 10.97
CA LYS A 54 -16.39 -12.27 11.84
C LYS A 54 -15.08 -11.86 11.12
N ILE A 55 -15.18 -11.47 9.86
CA ILE A 55 -14.02 -11.08 9.03
C ILE A 55 -13.41 -9.78 9.56
N LYS A 56 -12.09 -9.76 9.71
CA LYS A 56 -11.35 -8.59 10.23
C LYS A 56 -10.76 -7.69 9.14
N THR A 57 -10.55 -8.25 7.94
CA THR A 57 -9.83 -7.53 6.87
C THR A 57 -10.47 -7.82 5.51
N ILE A 58 -10.63 -6.78 4.71
CA ILE A 58 -11.01 -6.90 3.31
C ILE A 58 -9.88 -6.38 2.43
N ILE A 59 -9.64 -7.06 1.30
CA ILE A 59 -8.60 -6.68 0.32
C ILE A 59 -9.27 -6.39 -1.02
N PHE A 60 -9.04 -5.20 -1.54
CA PHE A 60 -9.44 -4.80 -2.88
C PHE A 60 -8.30 -5.10 -3.86
N ASP A 61 -8.64 -5.68 -5.00
CA ASP A 61 -7.68 -6.02 -6.07
C ASP A 61 -7.35 -4.80 -6.96
N ASP A 62 -8.01 -3.69 -6.72
CA ASP A 62 -7.80 -2.41 -7.37
C ASP A 62 -7.15 -1.41 -6.40
N GLU A 63 -6.55 -0.36 -6.94
CA GLU A 63 -6.03 0.74 -6.15
C GLU A 63 -7.19 1.64 -5.68
N LEU A 64 -7.24 1.91 -4.38
CA LEU A 64 -8.23 2.78 -3.78
C LEU A 64 -7.70 4.19 -3.60
N THR A 65 -8.53 5.18 -3.89
CA THR A 65 -8.23 6.55 -3.47
C THR A 65 -8.35 6.65 -1.94
N PRO A 66 -7.64 7.61 -1.31
CA PRO A 66 -7.75 7.82 0.15
C PRO A 66 -9.19 8.06 0.63
N ALA A 67 -10.02 8.72 -0.19
CA ALA A 67 -11.43 8.95 0.11
C ALA A 67 -12.26 7.66 0.07
N GLN A 68 -12.05 6.82 -0.95
CA GLN A 68 -12.72 5.53 -1.07
C GLN A 68 -12.36 4.61 0.09
N GLU A 69 -11.06 4.50 0.42
CA GLU A 69 -10.60 3.69 1.56
C GLU A 69 -11.26 4.13 2.87
N LYS A 70 -11.28 5.44 3.16
CA LYS A 70 -11.94 6.03 4.33
C LYS A 70 -13.44 5.70 4.35
N ASN A 71 -14.15 5.88 3.23
CA ASN A 71 -15.59 5.61 3.16
C ASN A 71 -15.93 4.14 3.33
N ILE A 72 -15.19 3.25 2.67
CA ILE A 72 -15.37 1.80 2.78
C ILE A 72 -15.09 1.34 4.22
N SER A 73 -14.00 1.81 4.82
CA SER A 73 -13.65 1.48 6.21
C SER A 73 -14.73 1.94 7.20
N LYS A 74 -15.33 3.12 7.00
CA LYS A 74 -16.46 3.60 7.81
C LYS A 74 -17.71 2.73 7.67
N ILE A 75 -18.02 2.26 6.44
CA ILE A 75 -19.22 1.45 6.18
C ILE A 75 -19.05 0.04 6.74
N LEU A 76 -17.90 -0.58 6.50
CA LEU A 76 -17.65 -1.97 6.87
C LEU A 76 -17.15 -2.14 8.31
N ASN A 77 -16.60 -1.09 8.91
CA ASN A 77 -15.99 -1.06 10.24
C ASN A 77 -14.90 -2.15 10.45
N ILE A 78 -14.14 -2.43 9.40
CA ILE A 78 -13.01 -3.37 9.41
C ILE A 78 -11.82 -2.77 8.70
N LYS A 79 -10.65 -3.44 8.81
CA LYS A 79 -9.45 -3.04 8.08
C LYS A 79 -9.63 -3.23 6.58
N VAL A 80 -9.41 -2.17 5.83
CA VAL A 80 -9.45 -2.16 4.35
C VAL A 80 -8.02 -2.09 3.83
N LEU A 81 -7.68 -2.95 2.92
CA LEU A 81 -6.40 -2.95 2.22
C LEU A 81 -6.68 -2.86 0.72
N ASP A 82 -5.89 -2.10 0.02
CA ASP A 82 -5.86 -2.13 -1.44
C ASP A 82 -4.67 -2.95 -1.95
N ARG A 83 -4.61 -3.13 -3.26
CA ARG A 83 -3.54 -3.88 -3.92
C ARG A 83 -2.16 -3.31 -3.62
N THR A 84 -2.02 -2.00 -3.65
CA THR A 84 -0.73 -1.31 -3.43
C THR A 84 -0.24 -1.52 -2.01
N ASN A 85 -1.11 -1.39 -1.01
CA ASN A 85 -0.77 -1.64 0.39
C ASN A 85 -0.34 -3.10 0.61
N LEU A 86 -1.09 -4.06 0.06
CA LEU A 86 -0.73 -5.49 0.16
C LEU A 86 0.66 -5.77 -0.44
N ILE A 87 0.97 -5.21 -1.60
CA ILE A 87 2.28 -5.36 -2.25
C ILE A 87 3.40 -4.75 -1.41
N LEU A 88 3.17 -3.58 -0.82
CA LEU A 88 4.13 -2.92 0.05
C LEU A 88 4.41 -3.74 1.32
N ASP A 89 3.38 -4.35 1.91
CA ASP A 89 3.53 -5.23 3.07
C ASP A 89 4.36 -6.48 2.72
N ILE A 90 4.12 -7.09 1.57
CA ILE A 90 4.91 -8.24 1.09
C ILE A 90 6.38 -7.85 0.88
N PHE A 91 6.64 -6.69 0.27
CA PHE A 91 8.00 -6.21 0.08
C PHE A 91 8.68 -5.88 1.41
N ALA A 92 7.96 -5.32 2.38
CA ALA A 92 8.49 -5.06 3.72
C ALA A 92 8.95 -6.34 4.42
N GLN A 93 8.15 -7.41 4.34
CA GLN A 93 8.51 -8.71 4.91
C GLN A 93 9.72 -9.37 4.21
N ARG A 94 9.88 -9.15 2.90
CA ARG A 94 10.93 -9.79 2.09
C ARG A 94 12.20 -8.98 1.93
N ALA A 95 12.21 -7.71 2.28
CA ALA A 95 13.36 -6.83 2.16
C ALA A 95 14.47 -7.22 3.14
N LYS A 96 15.50 -7.93 2.65
CA LYS A 96 16.63 -8.40 3.47
C LYS A 96 17.77 -7.38 3.51
N THR A 97 18.03 -6.67 2.41
CA THR A 97 19.14 -5.70 2.33
C THR A 97 18.72 -4.34 2.91
N SER A 98 19.69 -3.59 3.44
CA SER A 98 19.47 -2.22 3.92
C SER A 98 18.89 -1.31 2.84
N TYR A 99 19.38 -1.43 1.63
CA TYR A 99 18.89 -0.68 0.48
C TYR A 99 17.41 -0.99 0.19
N ALA A 100 17.05 -2.29 0.09
CA ALA A 100 15.68 -2.70 -0.16
C ALA A 100 14.73 -2.25 0.97
N ARG A 101 15.14 -2.36 2.23
CA ARG A 101 14.35 -1.87 3.38
C ARG A 101 14.09 -0.38 3.28
N THR A 102 15.12 0.42 2.98
CA THR A 102 14.99 1.88 2.85
C THR A 102 14.06 2.25 1.69
N GLN A 103 14.14 1.55 0.56
CA GLN A 103 13.24 1.77 -0.58
C GLN A 103 11.77 1.44 -0.24
N VAL A 104 11.53 0.30 0.41
CA VAL A 104 10.17 -0.10 0.80
C VAL A 104 9.61 0.88 1.83
N GLU A 105 10.39 1.27 2.83
CA GLU A 105 9.98 2.25 3.83
C GLU A 105 9.64 3.61 3.20
N LEU A 106 10.44 4.05 2.22
CA LEU A 106 10.13 5.26 1.45
C LEU A 106 8.79 5.14 0.72
N ALA A 107 8.56 4.03 0.03
CA ALA A 107 7.31 3.79 -0.68
C ALA A 107 6.10 3.73 0.26
N GLN A 108 6.24 3.09 1.43
CA GLN A 108 5.19 3.07 2.46
C GLN A 108 4.88 4.47 2.99
N CYS A 109 5.89 5.28 3.28
CA CYS A 109 5.69 6.67 3.72
C CYS A 109 5.00 7.52 2.64
N GLN A 110 5.36 7.36 1.38
CA GLN A 110 4.73 8.05 0.25
C GLN A 110 3.27 7.63 0.05
N TYR A 111 2.98 6.34 0.21
CA TYR A 111 1.61 5.81 0.15
C TYR A 111 0.74 6.31 1.32
N LEU A 112 1.31 6.38 2.52
CA LEU A 112 0.62 6.79 3.74
C LEU A 112 0.31 8.29 3.76
N LEU A 113 1.20 9.15 3.25
CA LEU A 113 1.12 10.61 3.35
C LEU A 113 -0.25 11.20 2.91
N PRO A 114 -0.84 10.84 1.75
CA PRO A 114 -2.16 11.33 1.35
C PRO A 114 -3.31 10.73 2.19
N ARG A 115 -3.08 9.60 2.87
CA ARG A 115 -4.07 8.85 3.65
C ARG A 115 -4.16 9.27 5.11
N LEU A 116 -3.16 9.97 5.63
CA LEU A 116 -3.14 10.45 7.03
C LEU A 116 -4.38 11.24 7.41
N LYS A 117 -4.88 12.11 6.51
CA LYS A 117 -6.09 12.92 6.76
C LYS A 117 -7.35 12.07 7.06
N GLY A 118 -7.37 10.81 6.61
CA GLY A 118 -8.51 9.90 6.82
C GLY A 118 -8.43 9.06 8.09
N MET A 119 -7.26 8.93 8.70
CA MET A 119 -7.03 8.04 9.85
C MET A 119 -7.50 8.65 11.18
N TRP A 120 -7.50 9.98 11.30
CA TRP A 120 -7.83 10.72 12.52
C TRP A 120 -9.27 11.23 12.57
N THR A 121 -10.24 10.42 12.16
CA THR A 121 -11.65 10.84 12.07
C THR A 121 -12.29 11.20 13.41
N HIS A 122 -11.77 10.70 14.52
CA HIS A 122 -12.27 11.00 15.85
C HIS A 122 -11.82 12.41 16.33
N LEU A 123 -10.66 12.88 15.91
CA LEU A 123 -10.13 14.21 16.25
C LEU A 123 -10.71 15.32 15.35
N GLU A 124 -11.11 15.01 14.11
CA GLU A 124 -11.80 15.96 13.22
C GLU A 124 -13.11 16.52 13.82
N ARG A 125 -13.71 15.83 14.80
CA ARG A 125 -14.97 16.24 15.47
C ARG A 125 -14.75 17.18 16.67
N GLN A 126 -13.53 17.29 17.18
CA GLN A 126 -13.21 18.27 18.22
C GLN A 126 -12.97 19.64 17.57
N LYS A 127 -14.08 20.38 17.38
CA LYS A 127 -14.01 21.78 16.92
C LYS A 127 -13.38 22.63 18.00
N GLY A 128 -12.30 23.35 17.64
CA GLY A 128 -11.89 24.56 18.37
C GLY A 128 -12.97 25.63 18.26
N GLY A 129 -12.92 26.66 19.12
CA GLY A 129 -13.82 27.80 19.04
C GLY A 129 -13.79 28.50 17.68
N ILE A 130 -14.74 29.41 17.45
CA ILE A 130 -14.89 30.15 16.18
C ILE A 130 -13.57 30.80 15.77
N GLY A 131 -12.99 30.36 14.64
CA GLY A 131 -11.72 30.87 14.09
C GLY A 131 -10.44 30.21 14.68
N MET A 132 -10.52 29.28 15.62
CA MET A 132 -9.37 28.52 16.11
C MET A 132 -9.23 27.18 15.40
N ARG A 133 -8.00 26.80 15.04
CA ARG A 133 -7.67 25.44 14.61
C ARG A 133 -7.92 24.45 15.76
N GLY A 134 -8.71 23.42 15.53
CA GLY A 134 -8.93 22.39 16.51
C GLY A 134 -7.66 21.57 16.79
N PRO A 135 -7.53 20.94 17.98
CA PRO A 135 -6.36 20.11 18.32
C PRO A 135 -6.10 19.00 17.31
N GLY A 136 -7.15 18.45 16.67
CA GLY A 136 -7.01 17.43 15.64
C GLY A 136 -6.37 17.93 14.34
N GLU A 137 -6.55 19.18 13.96
CA GLU A 137 -5.90 19.77 12.77
C GLU A 137 -4.40 19.96 13.00
N THR A 138 -4.00 20.36 14.21
CA THR A 138 -2.59 20.53 14.60
C THR A 138 -1.86 19.19 14.65
N GLU A 139 -2.50 18.15 15.15
CA GLU A 139 -1.92 16.81 15.18
C GLU A 139 -1.73 16.21 13.77
N ILE A 140 -2.74 16.36 12.90
CA ILE A 140 -2.64 15.90 11.50
C ILE A 140 -1.53 16.65 10.74
N GLU A 141 -1.39 17.94 10.97
CA GLU A 141 -0.31 18.73 10.35
C GLU A 141 1.07 18.30 10.88
N THR A 142 1.17 18.01 12.16
CA THR A 142 2.39 17.52 12.80
C THR A 142 2.79 16.15 12.25
N ASP A 143 1.84 15.21 12.16
CA ASP A 143 2.08 13.88 11.58
C ASP A 143 2.51 13.97 10.11
N ARG A 144 1.87 14.84 9.34
CA ARG A 144 2.27 15.09 7.96
C ARG A 144 3.68 15.63 7.84
N ARG A 145 4.09 16.51 8.74
CA ARG A 145 5.44 17.07 8.79
C ARG A 145 6.43 15.95 9.10
N ILE A 146 6.18 15.17 10.14
CA ILE A 146 7.03 14.03 10.53
C ILE A 146 7.21 13.05 9.36
N VAL A 147 6.13 12.71 8.66
CA VAL A 147 6.22 11.80 7.51
C VAL A 147 6.96 12.42 6.33
N ARG A 148 6.81 13.73 6.07
CA ARG A 148 7.58 14.44 5.03
C ARG A 148 9.08 14.50 5.35
N ASP A 149 9.42 14.79 6.60
CA ASP A 149 10.81 14.81 7.07
C ASP A 149 11.43 13.42 6.95
N LYS A 150 10.68 12.37 7.31
CA LYS A 150 11.08 10.98 7.13
C LYS A 150 11.30 10.64 5.66
N ILE A 151 10.43 11.04 4.76
CA ILE A 151 10.59 10.87 3.31
C ILE A 151 11.87 11.54 2.81
N SER A 152 12.15 12.77 3.25
CA SER A 152 13.36 13.51 2.89
C SER A 152 14.63 12.78 3.37
N LEU A 153 14.64 12.33 4.63
CA LEU A 153 15.72 11.56 5.21
C LEU A 153 15.97 10.24 4.47
N LEU A 154 14.91 9.49 4.14
CA LEU A 154 15.02 8.24 3.40
C LEU A 154 15.55 8.44 1.98
N LYS A 155 15.12 9.51 1.28
CA LYS A 155 15.66 9.89 -0.03
C LYS A 155 17.17 10.22 0.03
N SER A 156 17.60 10.92 1.08
CA SER A 156 19.01 11.21 1.31
C SER A 156 19.82 9.93 1.57
N LYS A 157 19.30 9.01 2.39
CA LYS A 157 19.94 7.71 2.66
C LYS A 157 20.10 6.89 1.37
N ILE A 158 19.08 6.82 0.51
CA ILE A 158 19.14 6.10 -0.77
C ILE A 158 20.24 6.69 -1.64
N LYS A 159 20.32 8.02 -1.77
CA LYS A 159 21.39 8.68 -2.53
C LYS A 159 22.79 8.35 -2.01
N THR A 160 22.95 8.26 -0.69
CA THR A 160 24.23 7.89 -0.08
C THR A 160 24.59 6.43 -0.39
N ILE A 161 23.63 5.51 -0.28
CA ILE A 161 23.83 4.10 -0.60
C ILE A 161 24.16 3.94 -2.10
N ASP A 162 23.46 4.66 -2.99
CA ASP A 162 23.72 4.63 -4.44
C ASP A 162 25.15 5.11 -4.77
N LYS A 163 25.63 6.16 -4.11
CA LYS A 163 27.02 6.62 -4.24
C LYS A 163 28.02 5.53 -3.79
N GLN A 164 27.79 4.91 -2.64
CA GLN A 164 28.63 3.82 -2.14
C GLN A 164 28.63 2.63 -3.09
N MET A 165 27.46 2.23 -3.58
CA MET A 165 27.34 1.14 -4.57
C MET A 165 28.04 1.50 -5.89
N SER A 166 27.99 2.75 -6.34
CA SER A 166 28.69 3.23 -7.53
C SER A 166 30.21 3.11 -7.38
N VAL A 167 30.75 3.50 -6.23
CA VAL A 167 32.16 3.34 -5.92
C VAL A 167 32.58 1.87 -5.90
N GLN A 168 31.80 1.01 -5.23
CA GLN A 168 32.07 -0.44 -5.21
C GLN A 168 32.00 -1.09 -6.60
N ARG A 169 31.17 -0.55 -7.50
CA ARG A 169 31.04 -1.04 -8.89
C ARG A 169 32.09 -0.46 -9.83
N GLY A 170 32.81 0.58 -9.44
CA GLY A 170 33.79 1.29 -10.29
C GLY A 170 34.85 0.38 -10.91
N ASN A 171 35.33 -0.63 -10.18
CA ASN A 171 36.32 -1.59 -10.67
C ASN A 171 35.75 -2.70 -11.57
N ARG A 172 34.45 -2.77 -11.75
CA ARG A 172 33.80 -3.81 -12.59
C ARG A 172 33.77 -3.48 -14.09
N GLY A 173 34.30 -2.32 -14.49
CA GLY A 173 34.35 -1.90 -15.90
C GLY A 173 35.17 -2.81 -16.82
N LYS A 174 36.06 -3.64 -16.25
CA LYS A 174 36.89 -4.62 -16.96
C LYS A 174 36.22 -5.97 -17.21
N PHE A 175 35.06 -6.23 -16.60
CA PHE A 175 34.35 -7.51 -16.74
C PHE A 175 33.27 -7.43 -17.79
N ILE A 176 32.99 -8.58 -18.42
CA ILE A 176 31.83 -8.74 -19.34
C ILE A 176 30.54 -8.53 -18.57
N ARG A 177 29.68 -7.63 -19.06
CA ARG A 177 28.38 -7.35 -18.48
C ARG A 177 27.32 -8.19 -19.16
N VAL A 178 26.67 -9.07 -18.43
CA VAL A 178 25.55 -9.89 -18.91
C VAL A 178 24.26 -9.42 -18.26
N ALA A 179 23.25 -9.14 -19.07
CA ALA A 179 21.90 -8.81 -18.60
C ALA A 179 20.96 -10.02 -18.80
N LEU A 180 20.41 -10.54 -17.71
CA LEU A 180 19.36 -11.58 -17.76
C LEU A 180 17.99 -10.93 -17.97
N VAL A 181 17.42 -11.09 -19.16
CA VAL A 181 16.10 -10.57 -19.52
C VAL A 181 15.08 -11.71 -19.59
N GLY A 182 13.89 -11.49 -19.10
CA GLY A 182 12.80 -12.47 -19.13
C GLY A 182 11.63 -12.05 -18.24
N TYR A 183 10.49 -12.71 -18.40
CA TYR A 183 9.29 -12.45 -17.60
C TYR A 183 9.54 -12.71 -16.10
N THR A 184 8.67 -12.14 -15.25
CA THR A 184 8.68 -12.42 -13.80
C THR A 184 8.47 -13.92 -13.55
N ASN A 185 9.14 -14.46 -12.52
CA ASN A 185 9.06 -15.87 -12.10
C ASN A 185 9.64 -16.93 -13.07
N VAL A 186 10.50 -16.54 -14.01
CA VAL A 186 11.23 -17.49 -14.90
C VAL A 186 12.54 -18.00 -14.29
N GLY A 187 12.78 -17.77 -13.00
CA GLY A 187 13.99 -18.28 -12.33
C GLY A 187 15.25 -17.42 -12.54
N LYS A 188 15.14 -16.16 -13.02
CA LYS A 188 16.34 -15.29 -13.21
C LYS A 188 17.15 -15.12 -11.91
N SER A 189 16.48 -14.93 -10.79
CA SER A 189 17.11 -14.75 -9.49
C SER A 189 17.66 -16.06 -8.89
N THR A 190 17.28 -17.19 -9.43
CA THR A 190 17.80 -18.52 -9.02
C THR A 190 19.10 -18.86 -9.75
N LEU A 191 19.31 -18.26 -10.93
CA LEU A 191 20.51 -18.39 -11.75
C LEU A 191 21.65 -17.46 -11.29
N MET A 192 21.35 -16.45 -10.48
CA MET A 192 22.31 -15.52 -9.86
C MET A 192 22.68 -15.96 -8.44
#